data_6a0fd274028fd9c6992974e422b69cca
#
_entry.id   6a0fd274028fd9c6992974e422b69cca
#
_cell.length_a   1.000
_cell.length_b   1.000
_cell.length_c   1.000
_cell.angle_alpha   90.00
_cell.angle_beta   90.00
_cell.angle_gamma   90.00
#
_symmetry.space_group_name_H-M   'P 1'
#
loop_
_entity.id
_entity.type
_entity.pdbx_description
1 polymer ?
#
loop_
_entity_poly.entity_id
_entity_poly.type
_entity_poly.pdbx_seq_one_letter_code
_entity_poly.pdbx_strand_id
1 'polypeptide(L)'
;MGSESVFVRCMTRCMICGKAHPQKHHVFFGTANRKLSDKYGYIVPLCLEHHTGQKGVHHNRELDLRLKRSAQEHFEANKGTREDFIKVFGKSYL
;
A
#
# COMPACT_ATOMS: atom_id res chain seq x y z
N MET A 1 -0.25 -8.50 -16.25
CA MET A 1 -0.79 -8.04 -15.77
C MET A 1 -0.57 -7.08 -14.97
N GLY A 2 -0.47 -6.12 -15.10
CA GLY A 2 -0.17 -5.06 -14.23
C GLY A 2 -0.85 -5.24 -12.92
N SER A 3 -0.33 -4.64 -11.95
CA SER A 3 -0.90 -4.71 -10.63
C SER A 3 -2.07 -3.75 -10.54
N GLU A 4 -3.17 -4.21 -9.99
CA GLU A 4 -4.33 -3.38 -9.75
C GLU A 4 -4.41 -3.06 -8.27
N SER A 5 -4.66 -1.79 -7.95
CA SER A 5 -4.77 -1.35 -6.56
C SER A 5 -6.17 -1.59 -6.01
N VAL A 6 -6.26 -2.01 -4.74
CA VAL A 6 -7.56 -2.08 -4.06
C VAL A 6 -7.98 -0.71 -3.53
N PHE A 7 -7.09 0.28 -3.55
CA PHE A 7 -7.37 1.62 -3.01
C PHE A 7 -7.83 2.62 -4.05
N VAL A 8 -7.33 2.50 -5.29
CA VAL A 8 -7.63 3.45 -6.36
C VAL A 8 -7.93 2.71 -7.64
N ARG A 9 -8.73 3.33 -8.53
CA ARG A 9 -9.04 2.73 -9.82
C ARG A 9 -7.93 2.94 -10.83
N CYS A 10 -7.18 4.02 -10.68
CA CYS A 10 -6.19 4.42 -11.67
C CYS A 10 -4.87 4.71 -11.00
N MET A 11 -3.81 4.13 -11.55
CA MET A 11 -2.46 4.32 -11.02
C MET A 11 -1.67 5.37 -11.80
N THR A 12 -2.34 6.22 -12.57
CA THR A 12 -1.65 7.19 -13.43
C THR A 12 -1.44 8.56 -12.78
N ARG A 13 -2.00 8.78 -11.60
CA ARG A 13 -1.83 10.03 -10.87
C ARG A 13 -1.69 9.77 -9.38
N CYS A 14 -0.94 10.64 -8.71
CA CYS A 14 -0.75 10.55 -7.26
C CYS A 14 -2.11 10.58 -6.56
N MET A 15 -2.34 9.64 -5.65
CA MET A 15 -3.62 9.57 -4.93
C MET A 15 -3.83 10.73 -3.96
N ILE A 16 -2.77 11.46 -3.62
CA ILE A 16 -2.87 12.56 -2.67
C ILE A 16 -3.04 13.90 -3.36
N CYS A 17 -2.24 14.20 -4.38
CA CYS A 17 -2.26 15.51 -5.03
C CYS A 17 -2.64 15.48 -6.52
N GLY A 18 -2.80 14.30 -7.11
CA GLY A 18 -3.20 14.18 -8.51
C GLY A 18 -2.10 14.43 -9.53
N LYS A 19 -0.85 14.57 -9.10
CA LYS A 19 0.26 14.83 -10.00
C LYS A 19 0.50 13.65 -10.93
N ALA A 20 0.80 13.93 -12.21
CA ALA A 20 1.05 12.89 -13.19
C ALA A 20 2.37 12.17 -12.93
N HIS A 21 2.53 11.00 -13.53
CA HIS A 21 3.74 10.18 -13.45
C HIS A 21 4.11 9.78 -12.02
N PRO A 22 3.16 9.19 -11.26
CA PRO A 22 3.44 8.75 -9.90
C PRO A 22 4.33 7.52 -9.89
N GLN A 23 4.92 7.26 -8.75
CA GLN A 23 5.64 6.02 -8.49
C GLN A 23 4.68 5.03 -7.83
N LYS A 24 4.90 3.74 -8.07
CA LYS A 24 4.12 2.70 -7.40
C LYS A 24 4.70 2.48 -6.01
N HIS A 25 3.89 2.74 -4.99
CA HIS A 25 4.29 2.49 -3.61
C HIS A 25 3.68 1.17 -3.14
N HIS A 26 4.50 0.27 -2.66
CA HIS A 26 4.05 -0.96 -2.05
C HIS A 26 3.71 -0.68 -0.59
N VAL A 27 2.46 -0.89 -0.20
CA VAL A 27 2.01 -0.59 1.16
C VAL A 27 2.81 -1.39 2.18
N PHE A 28 3.04 -2.67 1.89
CA PHE A 28 3.94 -3.51 2.69
C PHE A 28 5.25 -3.65 1.92
N PHE A 29 6.32 -3.06 2.45
CA PHE A 29 7.59 -3.05 1.74
C PHE A 29 8.60 -4.00 2.39
N GLY A 30 9.80 -4.09 1.80
CA GLY A 30 10.74 -5.16 2.09
C GLY A 30 10.66 -6.20 0.99
N THR A 31 11.72 -6.94 0.77
CA THR A 31 11.88 -7.79 -0.41
C THR A 31 10.71 -8.76 -0.62
N ALA A 32 10.32 -9.50 0.40
CA ALA A 32 9.24 -10.46 0.27
C ALA A 32 7.87 -9.77 0.22
N ASN A 33 7.69 -8.73 1.04
CA ASN A 33 6.38 -8.07 1.16
C ASN A 33 6.01 -7.24 -0.06
N ARG A 34 6.99 -6.80 -0.84
CA ARG A 34 6.70 -6.07 -2.07
C ARG A 34 5.98 -6.95 -3.07
N LYS A 35 6.41 -8.20 -3.21
CA LYS A 35 5.74 -9.17 -4.08
C LYS A 35 4.33 -9.46 -3.59
N LEU A 36 4.15 -9.57 -2.28
CA LEU A 36 2.86 -9.82 -1.69
C LEU A 36 1.93 -8.61 -1.87
N SER A 37 2.46 -7.39 -1.73
CA SER A 37 1.68 -6.19 -1.99
C SER A 37 1.18 -6.16 -3.43
N ASP A 38 2.03 -6.49 -4.39
CA ASP A 38 1.60 -6.59 -5.78
C ASP A 38 0.51 -7.66 -5.96
N LYS A 39 0.71 -8.81 -5.34
CA LYS A 39 -0.23 -9.93 -5.48
C LYS A 39 -1.63 -9.58 -4.99
N TYR A 40 -1.72 -8.89 -3.85
CA TYR A 40 -2.99 -8.56 -3.25
C TYR A 40 -3.55 -7.21 -3.67
N GLY A 41 -2.79 -6.44 -4.44
CA GLY A 41 -3.23 -5.10 -4.86
C GLY A 41 -3.04 -4.04 -3.80
N TYR A 42 -2.13 -4.24 -2.85
CA TYR A 42 -1.85 -3.28 -1.79
C TYR A 42 -0.76 -2.32 -2.25
N ILE A 43 -1.09 -1.58 -3.31
CA ILE A 43 -0.21 -0.61 -3.95
C ILE A 43 -0.98 0.69 -4.15
N VAL A 44 -0.28 1.81 -4.09
CA VAL A 44 -0.88 3.12 -4.32
C VAL A 44 0.05 3.97 -5.18
N PRO A 45 -0.51 4.89 -6.00
CA PRO A 45 0.30 5.79 -6.79
C PRO A 45 0.64 7.03 -5.97
N LEU A 46 1.93 7.33 -5.82
CA LEU A 46 2.39 8.50 -5.07
C LEU A 46 3.45 9.23 -5.89
N CYS A 47 3.33 10.56 -6.01
CA CYS A 47 4.35 11.34 -6.66
C CYS A 47 5.63 11.32 -5.82
N LEU A 48 6.73 11.79 -6.39
CA LEU A 48 8.01 11.77 -5.70
C LEU A 48 7.91 12.40 -4.30
N GLU A 49 7.27 13.56 -4.20
CA GLU A 49 7.16 14.26 -2.93
C GLU A 49 6.36 13.47 -1.89
N HIS A 50 5.26 12.84 -2.29
CA HIS A 50 4.41 12.07 -1.37
C HIS A 50 4.88 10.64 -1.19
N HIS A 51 5.86 10.18 -1.94
CA HIS A 51 6.46 8.87 -1.80
C HIS A 51 7.73 8.92 -0.95
N THR A 52 8.77 9.56 -1.45
CA THR A 52 10.06 9.62 -0.76
C THR A 52 10.46 11.01 -0.28
N GLY A 53 9.72 12.06 -0.67
CA GLY A 53 9.99 13.42 -0.22
C GLY A 53 9.63 13.63 1.24
N GLN A 54 9.87 14.84 1.74
CA GLN A 54 9.66 15.15 3.15
C GLN A 54 8.23 14.95 3.61
N LYS A 55 7.26 15.16 2.72
CA LYS A 55 5.84 14.94 3.03
C LYS A 55 5.38 13.55 2.63
N GLY A 56 6.31 12.69 2.22
CA GLY A 56 5.99 11.39 1.68
C GLY A 56 5.70 10.35 2.73
N VAL A 57 5.13 9.22 2.28
CA VAL A 57 4.74 8.12 3.15
C VAL A 57 5.91 7.53 3.91
N HIS A 58 7.12 7.57 3.34
CA HIS A 58 8.32 7.05 4.02
C HIS A 58 8.80 7.96 5.17
N HIS A 59 8.27 9.17 5.25
CA HIS A 59 8.57 10.11 6.34
C HIS A 59 7.33 10.47 7.14
N ASN A 60 6.20 9.82 6.86
CA ASN A 60 4.95 10.08 7.55
C ASN A 60 4.38 8.77 8.08
N ARG A 61 4.73 8.47 9.34
CA ARG A 61 4.32 7.22 9.97
C ARG A 61 2.80 7.07 10.03
N GLU A 62 2.09 8.16 10.25
CA GLU A 62 0.63 8.10 10.33
C GLU A 62 0.00 7.69 9.00
N LEU A 63 0.48 8.28 7.91
CA LEU A 63 0.00 7.91 6.58
C LEU A 63 0.34 6.46 6.26
N ASP A 64 1.57 6.05 6.55
CA ASP A 64 2.01 4.67 6.34
C ASP A 64 1.12 3.68 7.10
N LEU A 65 0.87 3.94 8.37
CA LEU A 65 0.03 3.06 9.18
C LEU A 65 -1.42 3.07 8.72
N ARG A 66 -1.93 4.20 8.27
CA ARG A 66 -3.29 4.30 7.76
C ARG A 66 -3.47 3.40 6.53
N LEU A 67 -2.51 3.42 5.61
CA LEU A 67 -2.55 2.55 4.44
C LEU A 67 -2.46 1.09 4.84
N LYS A 68 -1.58 0.75 5.77
CA LYS A 68 -1.42 -0.63 6.23
C LYS A 68 -2.67 -1.15 6.94
N ARG A 69 -3.30 -0.32 7.75
CA ARG A 69 -4.55 -0.71 8.41
C ARG A 69 -5.67 -0.93 7.42
N SER A 70 -5.80 -0.03 6.43
CA SER A 70 -6.81 -0.18 5.39
C SER A 70 -6.58 -1.46 4.60
N ALA A 71 -5.33 -1.78 4.27
CA ALA A 71 -5.01 -3.01 3.57
C ALA A 71 -5.37 -4.24 4.41
N GLN A 72 -5.05 -4.22 5.69
CA GLN A 72 -5.38 -5.33 6.57
C GLN A 72 -6.89 -5.51 6.71
N GLU A 73 -7.63 -4.42 6.83
CA GLU A 73 -9.09 -4.48 6.88
C GLU A 73 -9.66 -5.13 5.62
N HIS A 74 -9.13 -4.76 4.46
CA HIS A 74 -9.52 -5.37 3.20
C HIS A 74 -9.21 -6.87 3.20
N PHE A 75 -8.02 -7.25 3.68
CA PHE A 75 -7.63 -8.65 3.75
C PHE A 75 -8.59 -9.45 4.63
N GLU A 76 -8.89 -8.93 5.82
CA GLU A 76 -9.76 -9.62 6.77
C GLU A 76 -11.20 -9.72 6.26
N ALA A 77 -11.63 -8.79 5.43
CA ALA A 77 -12.97 -8.81 4.86
C ALA A 77 -13.09 -9.73 3.64
N ASN A 78 -12.00 -9.96 2.92
CA ASN A 78 -12.08 -10.60 1.60
C ASN A 78 -11.15 -11.80 1.39
N LYS A 79 -10.11 -11.95 2.17
CA LYS A 79 -9.06 -12.95 1.89
C LYS A 79 -8.84 -13.96 3.00
N GLY A 80 -9.03 -13.59 4.25
CA GLY A 80 -8.79 -14.51 5.35
C GLY A 80 -8.93 -13.85 6.70
N THR A 81 -8.43 -14.50 7.73
CA THR A 81 -8.52 -14.00 9.10
C THR A 81 -7.32 -13.12 9.44
N ARG A 82 -7.34 -12.53 10.63
CA ARG A 82 -6.19 -11.79 11.13
C ARG A 82 -4.97 -12.70 11.27
N GLU A 83 -5.18 -13.93 11.71
CA GLU A 83 -4.07 -14.89 11.79
C GLU A 83 -3.47 -15.16 10.43
N ASP A 84 -4.31 -15.29 9.41
CA ASP A 84 -3.85 -15.47 8.04
C ASP A 84 -3.04 -14.26 7.57
N PHE A 85 -3.50 -13.05 7.90
CA PHE A 85 -2.78 -11.83 7.55
C PHE A 85 -1.39 -11.82 8.18
N ILE A 86 -1.30 -12.19 9.45
CA ILE A 86 -0.01 -12.23 10.16
C ILE A 86 0.92 -13.26 9.52
N LYS A 87 0.38 -14.41 9.10
CA LYS A 87 1.20 -15.42 8.40
C LYS A 87 1.75 -14.90 7.09
N VAL A 88 0.97 -14.09 6.37
CA VAL A 88 1.38 -13.56 5.07
C VAL A 88 2.35 -12.39 5.21
N PHE A 89 2.01 -11.41 6.05
CA PHE A 89 2.75 -10.16 6.14
C PHE A 89 3.60 -9.99 7.39
N GLY A 90 3.53 -10.90 8.33
CA GLY A 90 4.43 -10.95 9.47
C GLY A 90 3.92 -10.38 10.78
N LYS A 91 2.97 -9.45 10.75
CA LYS A 91 2.43 -8.87 11.98
C LYS A 91 1.10 -8.17 11.70
N SER A 92 0.35 -7.88 12.76
CA SER A 92 -0.90 -7.12 12.67
C SER A 92 -0.63 -5.63 12.85
N TYR A 93 -1.38 -4.81 12.13
CA TYR A 93 -1.38 -3.35 12.25
C TYR A 93 -2.69 -2.82 12.86
N LEU A 94 -3.62 -3.71 13.16
CA LEU A 94 -4.90 -3.39 13.80
C LEU A 94 -4.90 -3.66 15.29
#